data_6070eb3e34ff8b0eb0ee54a75d2c22ff
#
_entry.id   6070eb3e34ff8b0eb0ee54a75d2c22ff
#
_cell.length_a   1.000
_cell.length_b   1.000
_cell.length_c   1.000
_cell.angle_alpha   90.00
_cell.angle_beta   90.00
_cell.angle_gamma   90.00
#
_symmetry.space_group_name_H-M   'P 1'
#
loop_
_entity.id
_entity.type
_entity.pdbx_description
1 polymer ?
#
loop_
_entity_poly.entity_id
_entity_poly.type
_entity_poly.pdbx_seq_one_letter_code
_entity_poly.pdbx_strand_id
1 'polypeptide(L)'
;MNKIRVVLAEDNVPLREGVSRLIAANDDFELAGTASDLPELLALVGAEHPDVVVTDIRMPPTGIREGIQASVWMREHHPQVGVVVLSQFVSPGYAMALFEHGSAGRAYLLKERVGSVDELARAVRTVAAGGSVIDPLVVDELVRSRSQHRHSNLARLTAREVEILAEMAQGKCNAAIAAALSVSVRAVEKHTNSIFAKLGLAEEKDLNRRVKAVLLYLSEAHGSVSPEEASST
;
A
#
# COMPACT_ATOMS: atom_id res chain seq x y z
N MET A 1 -1.78 1.17 36.75
CA MET A 1 -2.44 1.30 35.43
C MET A 1 -2.31 -0.05 34.74
N ASN A 2 -3.32 -0.52 34.03
CA ASN A 2 -3.16 -1.71 33.21
C ASN A 2 -2.17 -1.40 32.08
N LYS A 3 -1.26 -2.35 31.82
CA LYS A 3 -0.32 -2.25 30.70
C LYS A 3 -1.07 -2.39 29.37
N ILE A 4 -0.63 -1.71 28.34
CA ILE A 4 -1.13 -1.89 26.97
C ILE A 4 -0.65 -3.25 26.46
N ARG A 5 -1.58 -4.15 26.15
CA ARG A 5 -1.29 -5.47 25.62
C ARG A 5 -1.01 -5.38 24.12
N VAL A 6 0.18 -5.80 23.72
CA VAL A 6 0.65 -5.68 22.32
C VAL A 6 0.91 -7.07 21.74
N VAL A 7 0.37 -7.33 20.56
CA VAL A 7 0.75 -8.46 19.70
C VAL A 7 1.63 -7.95 18.58
N LEU A 8 2.73 -8.64 18.29
CA LEU A 8 3.69 -8.30 17.24
C LEU A 8 3.63 -9.36 16.13
N ALA A 9 3.50 -8.92 14.87
CA ALA A 9 3.61 -9.78 13.70
C ALA A 9 4.74 -9.31 12.77
N GLU A 10 5.73 -10.19 12.57
CA GLU A 10 6.93 -9.92 11.76
C GLU A 10 7.52 -11.28 11.34
N ASP A 11 7.74 -11.52 10.06
CA ASP A 11 8.31 -12.77 9.55
C ASP A 11 9.84 -12.85 9.71
N ASN A 12 10.51 -11.69 9.67
CA ASN A 12 11.95 -11.61 9.87
C ASN A 12 12.32 -11.81 11.35
N VAL A 13 12.93 -12.95 11.68
CA VAL A 13 13.27 -13.34 13.06
C VAL A 13 14.12 -12.30 13.80
N PRO A 14 15.26 -11.81 13.27
CA PRO A 14 16.05 -10.78 13.93
C PRO A 14 15.26 -9.50 14.24
N LEU A 15 14.42 -9.06 13.32
CA LEU A 15 13.62 -7.85 13.52
C LEU A 15 12.50 -8.09 14.54
N ARG A 16 11.84 -9.24 14.49
CA ARG A 16 10.82 -9.64 15.47
C ARG A 16 11.41 -9.65 16.88
N GLU A 17 12.60 -10.25 17.09
CA GLU A 17 13.27 -10.24 18.38
C GLU A 17 13.65 -8.82 18.82
N GLY A 18 14.15 -8.00 17.90
CA GLY A 18 14.51 -6.60 18.18
C GLY A 18 13.30 -5.80 18.66
N VAL A 19 12.20 -5.84 17.90
CA VAL A 19 10.96 -5.11 18.25
C VAL A 19 10.33 -5.68 19.53
N SER A 20 10.35 -7.01 19.72
CA SER A 20 9.88 -7.64 20.97
C SER A 20 10.60 -7.11 22.20
N ARG A 21 11.93 -6.96 22.13
CA ARG A 21 12.74 -6.38 23.21
C ARG A 21 12.39 -4.91 23.47
N LEU A 22 12.14 -4.12 22.41
CA LEU A 22 11.74 -2.72 22.56
C LEU A 22 10.37 -2.59 23.25
N ILE A 23 9.41 -3.46 22.90
CA ILE A 23 8.10 -3.51 23.57
C ILE A 23 8.25 -3.92 25.02
N ALA A 24 9.00 -5.01 25.30
CA ALA A 24 9.19 -5.54 26.65
C ALA A 24 9.98 -4.61 27.57
N ALA A 25 10.86 -3.77 27.03
CA ALA A 25 11.65 -2.79 27.79
C ALA A 25 10.83 -1.57 28.26
N ASN A 26 9.58 -1.41 27.76
CA ASN A 26 8.72 -0.31 28.15
C ASN A 26 7.74 -0.77 29.25
N ASP A 27 7.79 -0.11 30.40
CA ASP A 27 6.98 -0.48 31.58
C ASP A 27 5.46 -0.36 31.35
N ASP A 28 5.03 0.43 30.35
CA ASP A 28 3.62 0.63 30.01
C ASP A 28 3.06 -0.51 29.14
N PHE A 29 3.92 -1.40 28.61
CA PHE A 29 3.52 -2.40 27.63
C PHE A 29 3.67 -3.83 28.17
N GLU A 30 2.84 -4.72 27.63
CA GLU A 30 2.92 -6.17 27.78
C GLU A 30 2.92 -6.82 26.41
N LEU A 31 3.99 -7.55 26.06
CA LEU A 31 4.00 -8.35 24.85
C LEU A 31 3.16 -9.60 25.07
N ALA A 32 1.93 -9.61 24.53
CA ALA A 32 0.97 -10.70 24.67
C ALA A 32 1.28 -11.90 23.76
N GLY A 33 1.98 -11.66 22.63
CA GLY A 33 2.38 -12.72 21.71
C GLY A 33 3.08 -12.20 20.47
N THR A 34 3.68 -13.13 19.72
CA THR A 34 4.32 -12.84 18.43
C THR A 34 3.83 -13.80 17.35
N ALA A 35 3.67 -13.31 16.12
CA ALA A 35 3.29 -14.05 14.95
C ALA A 35 4.34 -13.89 13.84
N SER A 36 4.44 -14.88 12.95
CA SER A 36 5.31 -14.85 11.78
C SER A 36 4.56 -14.75 10.45
N ASP A 37 3.24 -14.89 10.49
CA ASP A 37 2.39 -14.83 9.32
C ASP A 37 0.98 -14.29 9.66
N LEU A 38 0.17 -14.07 8.62
CA LEU A 38 -1.20 -13.57 8.79
C LEU A 38 -2.13 -14.54 9.54
N PRO A 39 -2.19 -15.85 9.23
CA PRO A 39 -3.02 -16.79 9.97
C PRO A 39 -2.72 -16.82 11.48
N GLU A 40 -1.44 -16.88 11.85
CA GLU A 40 -0.98 -16.87 13.25
C GLU A 40 -1.38 -15.55 13.94
N LEU A 41 -1.20 -14.41 13.26
CA LEU A 41 -1.62 -13.10 13.77
C LEU A 41 -3.12 -13.06 14.10
N LEU A 42 -3.96 -13.49 13.17
CA LEU A 42 -5.42 -13.46 13.37
C LEU A 42 -5.85 -14.37 14.51
N ALA A 43 -5.23 -15.55 14.64
CA ALA A 43 -5.48 -16.48 15.75
C ALA A 43 -5.09 -15.86 17.10
N LEU A 44 -3.91 -15.21 17.18
CA LEU A 44 -3.45 -14.52 18.39
C LEU A 44 -4.35 -13.35 18.78
N VAL A 45 -4.81 -12.53 17.83
CA VAL A 45 -5.75 -11.44 18.13
C VAL A 45 -7.05 -11.98 18.76
N GLY A 46 -7.55 -13.10 18.25
CA GLY A 46 -8.75 -13.74 18.81
C GLY A 46 -8.54 -14.36 20.18
N ALA A 47 -7.34 -14.88 20.48
CA ALA A 47 -7.03 -15.54 21.76
C ALA A 47 -6.61 -14.56 22.85
N GLU A 48 -5.74 -13.61 22.51
CA GLU A 48 -5.08 -12.72 23.48
C GLU A 48 -5.82 -11.41 23.73
N HIS A 49 -6.76 -11.04 22.85
CA HIS A 49 -7.53 -9.79 22.94
C HIS A 49 -6.61 -8.58 23.20
N PRO A 50 -5.62 -8.30 22.33
CA PRO A 50 -4.68 -7.20 22.53
C PRO A 50 -5.36 -5.84 22.42
N ASP A 51 -4.76 -4.82 23.03
CA ASP A 51 -5.13 -3.41 22.83
C ASP A 51 -4.56 -2.89 21.50
N VAL A 52 -3.37 -3.37 21.13
CA VAL A 52 -2.65 -2.94 19.93
C VAL A 52 -1.98 -4.12 19.23
N VAL A 53 -2.04 -4.08 17.91
CA VAL A 53 -1.23 -4.94 17.03
C VAL A 53 -0.17 -4.10 16.35
N VAL A 54 1.08 -4.54 16.43
CA VAL A 54 2.20 -4.04 15.62
C VAL A 54 2.47 -5.09 14.54
N THR A 55 2.41 -4.73 13.26
CA THR A 55 2.52 -5.70 12.17
C THR A 55 3.39 -5.20 11.03
N ASP A 56 4.21 -6.07 10.44
CA ASP A 56 4.78 -5.82 9.12
C ASP A 56 3.67 -5.80 8.06
N ILE A 57 3.91 -5.10 6.95
CA ILE A 57 3.03 -5.11 5.79
C ILE A 57 3.13 -6.44 5.05
N ARG A 58 4.36 -6.93 4.84
CA ARG A 58 4.67 -8.08 4.00
C ARG A 58 5.05 -9.29 4.85
N MET A 59 4.15 -10.25 4.92
CA MET A 59 4.36 -11.49 5.65
C MET A 59 3.81 -12.66 4.83
N PRO A 60 4.17 -13.92 5.12
CA PRO A 60 3.46 -15.06 4.55
C PRO A 60 1.93 -14.96 4.76
N PRO A 61 1.11 -15.51 3.86
CA PRO A 61 1.49 -16.46 2.79
C PRO A 61 1.93 -15.82 1.48
N THR A 62 1.61 -14.57 1.15
CA THR A 62 1.91 -13.99 -0.17
C THR A 62 3.08 -13.01 -0.16
N GLY A 63 3.40 -12.40 0.98
CA GLY A 63 4.45 -11.41 1.12
C GLY A 63 4.13 -10.06 0.46
N ILE A 64 2.85 -9.75 0.24
CA ILE A 64 2.43 -8.56 -0.51
C ILE A 64 1.89 -7.48 0.43
N ARG A 65 0.80 -7.77 1.20
CA ARG A 65 0.07 -6.77 1.99
C ARG A 65 -0.69 -7.35 3.18
N GLU A 66 -0.20 -8.40 3.77
CA GLU A 66 -0.86 -9.13 4.85
C GLU A 66 -1.18 -8.25 6.06
N GLY A 67 -0.26 -7.37 6.45
CA GLY A 67 -0.49 -6.44 7.55
C GLY A 67 -1.63 -5.44 7.26
N ILE A 68 -1.80 -5.02 6.00
CA ILE A 68 -2.95 -4.19 5.60
C ILE A 68 -4.24 -5.03 5.65
N GLN A 69 -4.22 -6.27 5.17
CA GLN A 69 -5.37 -7.18 5.25
C GLN A 69 -5.77 -7.43 6.71
N ALA A 70 -4.79 -7.68 7.59
CA ALA A 70 -5.02 -7.81 9.02
C ALA A 70 -5.68 -6.56 9.62
N SER A 71 -5.22 -5.35 9.24
CA SER A 71 -5.81 -4.09 9.70
C SER A 71 -7.26 -3.91 9.26
N VAL A 72 -7.60 -4.30 8.03
CA VAL A 72 -8.98 -4.28 7.52
C VAL A 72 -9.85 -5.27 8.30
N TRP A 73 -9.38 -6.51 8.43
CA TRP A 73 -10.08 -7.55 9.18
C TRP A 73 -10.32 -7.15 10.65
N MET A 74 -9.30 -6.58 11.32
CA MET A 74 -9.45 -6.08 12.70
C MET A 74 -10.45 -4.94 12.81
N ARG A 75 -10.58 -4.09 11.78
CA ARG A 75 -11.58 -3.03 11.78
C ARG A 75 -13.01 -3.58 11.81
N GLU A 76 -13.23 -4.71 11.14
CA GLU A 76 -14.55 -5.35 11.04
C GLU A 76 -14.88 -6.20 12.28
N HIS A 77 -13.89 -6.95 12.82
CA HIS A 77 -14.12 -7.95 13.87
C HIS A 77 -13.68 -7.49 15.27
N HIS A 78 -12.67 -6.61 15.35
CA HIS A 78 -12.10 -6.10 16.60
C HIS A 78 -11.84 -4.58 16.50
N PRO A 79 -12.89 -3.74 16.31
CA PRO A 79 -12.75 -2.32 16.01
C PRO A 79 -12.02 -1.51 17.09
N GLN A 80 -11.98 -2.01 18.33
CA GLN A 80 -11.27 -1.40 19.46
C GLN A 80 -9.74 -1.59 19.38
N VAL A 81 -9.25 -2.57 18.59
CA VAL A 81 -7.82 -2.86 18.50
C VAL A 81 -7.10 -1.82 17.64
N GLY A 82 -6.12 -1.13 18.24
CA GLY A 82 -5.22 -0.23 17.53
C GLY A 82 -4.25 -1.02 16.64
N VAL A 83 -3.89 -0.48 15.47
CA VAL A 83 -2.93 -1.14 14.57
C VAL A 83 -1.81 -0.20 14.19
N VAL A 84 -0.57 -0.61 14.46
CA VAL A 84 0.65 0.03 13.98
C VAL A 84 1.24 -0.82 12.87
N VAL A 85 1.25 -0.29 11.66
CA VAL A 85 1.84 -0.96 10.50
C VAL A 85 3.28 -0.49 10.34
N LEU A 86 4.21 -1.44 10.24
CA LEU A 86 5.62 -1.20 9.97
C LEU A 86 5.91 -1.46 8.48
N SER A 87 6.58 -0.53 7.83
CA SER A 87 6.95 -0.63 6.42
C SER A 87 8.44 -0.40 6.21
N GLN A 88 9.07 -1.18 5.35
CA GLN A 88 10.44 -0.94 4.94
C GLN A 88 10.56 0.27 3.98
N PHE A 89 9.50 0.55 3.22
CA PHE A 89 9.51 1.57 2.19
C PHE A 89 8.37 2.57 2.35
N VAL A 90 8.59 3.79 1.87
CA VAL A 90 7.53 4.79 1.73
C VAL A 90 6.61 4.35 0.59
N SER A 91 5.38 3.97 0.90
CA SER A 91 4.40 3.53 -0.10
C SER A 91 3.06 4.23 0.09
N PRO A 92 2.75 5.21 -0.78
CA PRO A 92 1.45 5.88 -0.77
C PRO A 92 0.27 4.92 -0.87
N GLY A 93 0.38 3.86 -1.68
CA GLY A 93 -0.69 2.89 -1.88
C GLY A 93 -1.03 2.10 -0.60
N TYR A 94 -0.03 1.67 0.17
CA TYR A 94 -0.27 1.00 1.45
C TYR A 94 -0.84 1.96 2.49
N ALA A 95 -0.34 3.20 2.53
CA ALA A 95 -0.89 4.20 3.43
C ALA A 95 -2.36 4.52 3.09
N MET A 96 -2.68 4.73 1.81
CA MET A 96 -4.06 4.94 1.38
C MET A 96 -4.97 3.76 1.77
N ALA A 97 -4.55 2.51 1.51
CA ALA A 97 -5.32 1.32 1.87
C ALA A 97 -5.52 1.18 3.39
N LEU A 98 -4.50 1.51 4.21
CA LEU A 98 -4.62 1.49 5.67
C LEU A 98 -5.66 2.50 6.18
N PHE A 99 -5.71 3.69 5.59
CA PHE A 99 -6.56 4.80 6.03
C PHE A 99 -7.85 4.96 5.21
N GLU A 100 -8.13 4.10 4.23
CA GLU A 100 -9.30 4.17 3.34
C GLU A 100 -10.63 4.27 4.11
N HIS A 101 -10.75 3.52 5.21
CA HIS A 101 -11.96 3.50 6.05
C HIS A 101 -11.83 4.32 7.32
N GLY A 102 -10.96 5.34 7.33
CA GLY A 102 -10.70 6.23 8.46
C GLY A 102 -9.37 5.98 9.15
N SER A 103 -8.88 6.97 9.88
CA SER A 103 -7.56 6.95 10.51
C SER A 103 -7.57 6.53 11.99
N ALA A 104 -8.72 6.51 12.65
CA ALA A 104 -8.80 6.21 14.06
C ALA A 104 -8.19 4.85 14.43
N GLY A 105 -7.30 4.83 15.42
CA GLY A 105 -6.62 3.64 15.88
C GLY A 105 -5.61 3.05 14.87
N ARG A 106 -5.11 3.85 13.92
CA ARG A 106 -4.19 3.36 12.86
C ARG A 106 -2.91 4.17 12.81
N ALA A 107 -1.77 3.48 12.70
CA ALA A 107 -0.47 4.13 12.49
C ALA A 107 0.29 3.47 11.34
N TYR A 108 1.01 4.28 10.59
CA TYR A 108 1.96 3.86 9.55
C TYR A 108 3.34 4.40 9.90
N LEU A 109 4.28 3.52 10.19
CA LEU A 109 5.66 3.87 10.51
C LEU A 109 6.64 3.19 9.57
N LEU A 110 7.76 3.84 9.31
CA LEU A 110 8.88 3.21 8.62
C LEU A 110 9.72 2.38 9.59
N LYS A 111 10.18 1.18 9.18
CA LYS A 111 11.00 0.28 10.01
C LYS A 111 12.30 0.95 10.48
N GLU A 112 12.86 1.89 9.70
CA GLU A 112 14.02 2.70 10.11
C GLU A 112 13.77 3.55 11.37
N ARG A 113 12.52 3.95 11.60
CA ARG A 113 12.11 4.74 12.78
C ARG A 113 11.94 3.89 14.03
N VAL A 114 11.73 2.59 13.88
CA VAL A 114 11.55 1.66 15.02
C VAL A 114 12.83 1.51 15.84
N GLY A 115 13.98 1.88 15.30
CA GLY A 115 15.25 1.99 16.08
C GLY A 115 15.21 3.01 17.22
N SER A 116 14.26 3.94 17.21
CA SER A 116 13.94 4.83 18.34
C SER A 116 12.82 4.24 19.18
N VAL A 117 13.13 3.79 20.40
CA VAL A 117 12.15 3.25 21.36
C VAL A 117 10.96 4.21 21.55
N ASP A 118 11.24 5.51 21.51
CA ASP A 118 10.23 6.54 21.76
C ASP A 118 9.20 6.67 20.63
N GLU A 119 9.58 6.48 19.37
CA GLU A 119 8.66 6.61 18.23
C GLU A 119 7.66 5.45 18.17
N LEU A 120 8.12 4.22 18.35
CA LEU A 120 7.24 3.05 18.43
C LEU A 120 6.31 3.16 19.65
N ALA A 121 6.86 3.50 20.82
CA ALA A 121 6.08 3.65 22.03
C ALA A 121 5.00 4.74 21.92
N ARG A 122 5.35 5.87 21.30
CA ARG A 122 4.37 6.94 21.02
C ARG A 122 3.27 6.46 20.10
N ALA A 123 3.60 5.75 19.03
CA ALA A 123 2.60 5.24 18.10
C ALA A 123 1.66 4.23 18.78
N VAL A 124 2.20 3.28 19.56
CA VAL A 124 1.41 2.30 20.32
C VAL A 124 0.44 3.00 21.28
N ARG A 125 0.90 3.97 22.08
CA ARG A 125 0.03 4.72 22.99
C ARG A 125 -1.04 5.51 22.23
N THR A 126 -0.67 6.13 21.10
CA THR A 126 -1.59 6.95 20.30
C THR A 126 -2.71 6.11 19.72
N VAL A 127 -2.41 4.94 19.12
CA VAL A 127 -3.44 4.08 18.52
C VAL A 127 -4.28 3.37 19.59
N ALA A 128 -3.71 3.02 20.74
CA ALA A 128 -4.45 2.50 21.89
C ALA A 128 -5.51 3.49 22.40
N ALA A 129 -5.21 4.79 22.29
CA ALA A 129 -6.16 5.86 22.63
C ALA A 129 -7.11 6.24 21.48
N GLY A 130 -7.11 5.47 20.36
CA GLY A 130 -7.94 5.75 19.20
C GLY A 130 -7.41 6.83 18.25
N GLY A 131 -6.24 7.39 18.52
CA GLY A 131 -5.57 8.38 17.67
C GLY A 131 -4.93 7.76 16.43
N SER A 132 -4.23 8.57 15.63
CA SER A 132 -3.52 8.11 14.44
C SER A 132 -2.12 8.70 14.33
N VAL A 133 -1.19 7.94 13.72
CA VAL A 133 0.18 8.38 13.45
C VAL A 133 0.53 8.02 12.01
N ILE A 134 1.09 8.97 11.28
CA ILE A 134 1.63 8.74 9.94
C ILE A 134 3.06 9.29 9.93
N ASP A 135 4.00 8.49 9.42
CA ASP A 135 5.38 8.95 9.22
C ASP A 135 5.40 10.18 8.30
N PRO A 136 6.13 11.26 8.65
CA PRO A 136 6.21 12.47 7.84
C PRO A 136 6.65 12.22 6.39
N LEU A 137 7.58 11.28 6.15
CA LEU A 137 8.03 10.94 4.79
C LEU A 137 6.90 10.33 3.96
N VAL A 138 6.00 9.57 4.60
CA VAL A 138 4.82 9.01 3.93
C VAL A 138 3.82 10.12 3.59
N VAL A 139 3.65 11.11 4.47
CA VAL A 139 2.80 12.29 4.21
C VAL A 139 3.35 13.09 3.02
N ASP A 140 4.65 13.36 3.01
CA ASP A 140 5.31 14.10 1.91
C ASP A 140 5.12 13.40 0.57
N GLU A 141 5.23 12.07 0.55
CA GLU A 141 5.04 11.28 -0.67
C GLU A 141 3.58 11.22 -1.10
N LEU A 142 2.63 11.14 -0.15
CA LEU A 142 1.20 11.25 -0.45
C LEU A 142 0.85 12.61 -1.09
N VAL A 143 1.42 13.70 -0.59
CA VAL A 143 1.24 15.05 -1.17
C VAL A 143 1.86 15.12 -2.55
N ARG A 144 3.07 14.58 -2.71
CA ARG A 144 3.81 14.56 -3.98
C ARG A 144 3.07 13.73 -5.04
N SER A 145 2.61 12.54 -4.68
CA SER A 145 1.84 11.68 -5.57
C SER A 145 0.51 12.32 -5.99
N ARG A 146 -0.20 13.00 -5.09
CA ARG A 146 -1.41 13.77 -5.43
C ARG A 146 -1.12 14.92 -6.40
N SER A 147 0.00 15.61 -6.23
CA SER A 147 0.41 16.68 -7.14
C SER A 147 0.74 16.12 -8.53
N GLN A 148 1.43 14.99 -8.60
CA GLN A 148 1.72 14.30 -9.85
C GLN A 148 0.45 13.78 -10.54
N HIS A 149 -0.51 13.23 -9.81
CA HIS A 149 -1.81 12.82 -10.38
C HIS A 149 -2.63 13.99 -10.93
N ARG A 150 -2.57 15.16 -10.29
CA ARG A 150 -3.22 16.39 -10.81
C ARG A 150 -2.57 16.90 -12.10
N HIS A 151 -1.30 16.63 -12.33
CA HIS A 151 -0.54 17.00 -13.53
C HIS A 151 -0.36 15.79 -14.49
N SER A 152 -0.90 14.63 -14.14
CA SER A 152 -0.81 13.45 -14.98
C SER A 152 -1.53 13.69 -16.30
N ASN A 153 -0.84 13.39 -17.38
CA ASN A 153 -1.43 13.39 -18.72
C ASN A 153 -2.59 12.38 -18.84
N LEU A 154 -2.65 11.36 -17.98
CA LEU A 154 -3.76 10.39 -17.91
C LEU A 154 -5.07 11.03 -17.41
N ALA A 155 -5.01 12.02 -16.51
CA ALA A 155 -6.19 12.78 -16.07
C ALA A 155 -6.88 13.57 -17.22
N ARG A 156 -6.19 13.74 -18.36
CA ARG A 156 -6.72 14.37 -19.58
C ARG A 156 -7.48 13.40 -20.48
N LEU A 157 -7.41 12.11 -20.19
CA LEU A 157 -8.12 11.09 -20.97
C LEU A 157 -9.61 11.09 -20.62
N THR A 158 -10.44 10.88 -21.62
CA THR A 158 -11.86 10.61 -21.42
C THR A 158 -12.06 9.19 -20.88
N ALA A 159 -13.21 8.89 -20.28
CA ALA A 159 -13.53 7.53 -19.81
C ALA A 159 -13.33 6.49 -20.93
N ARG A 160 -13.73 6.81 -22.16
CA ARG A 160 -13.55 5.91 -23.32
C ARG A 160 -12.09 5.68 -23.71
N GLU A 161 -11.25 6.69 -23.58
CA GLU A 161 -9.82 6.56 -23.84
C GLU A 161 -9.13 5.72 -22.75
N VAL A 162 -9.56 5.85 -21.49
CA VAL A 162 -9.08 5.00 -20.39
C VAL A 162 -9.47 3.53 -20.62
N GLU A 163 -10.70 3.23 -21.00
CA GLU A 163 -11.15 1.87 -21.36
C GLU A 163 -10.27 1.26 -22.46
N ILE A 164 -10.02 2.00 -23.53
CA ILE A 164 -9.17 1.54 -24.63
C ILE A 164 -7.74 1.30 -24.16
N LEU A 165 -7.20 2.19 -23.33
CA LEU A 165 -5.85 2.07 -22.79
C LEU A 165 -5.73 0.87 -21.83
N ALA A 166 -6.75 0.59 -21.04
CA ALA A 166 -6.83 -0.61 -20.18
C ALA A 166 -6.80 -1.91 -21.02
N GLU A 167 -7.55 -1.95 -22.12
CA GLU A 167 -7.54 -3.09 -23.05
C GLU A 167 -6.18 -3.24 -23.76
N MET A 168 -5.50 -2.12 -24.08
CA MET A 168 -4.13 -2.14 -24.59
C MET A 168 -3.14 -2.72 -23.58
N ALA A 169 -3.31 -2.42 -22.30
CA ALA A 169 -2.45 -2.92 -21.23
C ALA A 169 -2.57 -4.44 -21.04
N GLN A 170 -3.68 -5.04 -21.46
CA GLN A 170 -3.88 -6.49 -21.54
C GLN A 170 -3.21 -7.13 -22.77
N GLY A 171 -2.50 -6.35 -23.60
CA GLY A 171 -1.82 -6.86 -24.80
C GLY A 171 -2.73 -7.02 -26.04
N LYS A 172 -4.00 -6.58 -25.99
CA LYS A 172 -4.95 -6.75 -27.09
C LYS A 172 -4.59 -5.86 -28.28
N CYS A 173 -4.71 -6.38 -29.51
CA CYS A 173 -4.62 -5.59 -30.73
C CYS A 173 -5.90 -4.76 -30.96
N ASN A 174 -5.85 -3.77 -31.87
CA ASN A 174 -6.99 -2.89 -32.14
C ASN A 174 -8.27 -3.63 -32.55
N ALA A 175 -8.17 -4.75 -33.29
CA ALA A 175 -9.31 -5.57 -33.66
C ALA A 175 -9.97 -6.24 -32.43
N ALA A 176 -9.16 -6.76 -31.50
CA ALA A 176 -9.64 -7.38 -30.26
C ALA A 176 -10.26 -6.33 -29.32
N ILE A 177 -9.68 -5.13 -29.24
CA ILE A 177 -10.24 -3.99 -28.48
C ILE A 177 -11.58 -3.56 -29.08
N ALA A 178 -11.66 -3.46 -30.41
CA ALA A 178 -12.87 -3.10 -31.12
C ALA A 178 -14.01 -4.09 -30.82
N ALA A 179 -13.71 -5.38 -30.83
CA ALA A 179 -14.66 -6.44 -30.48
C ALA A 179 -15.09 -6.35 -29.00
N ALA A 180 -14.12 -6.23 -28.08
CA ALA A 180 -14.39 -6.15 -26.62
C ALA A 180 -15.27 -4.96 -26.25
N LEU A 181 -15.07 -3.81 -26.90
CA LEU A 181 -15.75 -2.56 -26.59
C LEU A 181 -16.95 -2.27 -27.51
N SER A 182 -17.29 -3.19 -28.43
CA SER A 182 -18.39 -3.07 -29.42
C SER A 182 -18.32 -1.80 -30.29
N VAL A 183 -17.10 -1.50 -30.79
CA VAL A 183 -16.86 -0.35 -31.71
C VAL A 183 -16.12 -0.79 -32.96
N SER A 184 -15.99 0.12 -33.95
CA SER A 184 -15.17 -0.17 -35.13
C SER A 184 -13.66 -0.06 -34.84
N VAL A 185 -12.83 -0.82 -35.57
CA VAL A 185 -11.36 -0.72 -35.50
C VAL A 185 -10.89 0.72 -35.76
N ARG A 186 -11.53 1.41 -36.72
CA ARG A 186 -11.24 2.81 -37.06
C ARG A 186 -11.51 3.76 -35.86
N ALA A 187 -12.53 3.49 -35.06
CA ALA A 187 -12.81 4.25 -33.86
C ALA A 187 -11.70 4.03 -32.79
N VAL A 188 -11.25 2.77 -32.61
CA VAL A 188 -10.12 2.45 -31.74
C VAL A 188 -8.84 3.17 -32.16
N GLU A 189 -8.53 3.19 -33.47
CA GLU A 189 -7.37 3.92 -34.01
C GLU A 189 -7.44 5.42 -33.76
N LYS A 190 -8.62 6.02 -33.97
CA LYS A 190 -8.86 7.44 -33.66
C LYS A 190 -8.60 7.75 -32.17
N HIS A 191 -9.16 6.95 -31.27
CA HIS A 191 -8.95 7.12 -29.84
C HIS A 191 -7.49 6.86 -29.44
N THR A 192 -6.81 5.87 -30.02
CA THR A 192 -5.40 5.60 -29.80
C THR A 192 -4.53 6.80 -30.15
N ASN A 193 -4.77 7.43 -31.28
CA ASN A 193 -4.06 8.65 -31.67
C ASN A 193 -4.33 9.82 -30.71
N SER A 194 -5.57 9.95 -30.26
CA SER A 194 -5.93 10.95 -29.24
C SER A 194 -5.25 10.70 -27.91
N ILE A 195 -5.19 9.43 -27.45
CA ILE A 195 -4.43 9.01 -26.25
C ILE A 195 -2.97 9.42 -26.38
N PHE A 196 -2.31 9.08 -27.50
CA PHE A 196 -0.91 9.42 -27.70
C PHE A 196 -0.67 10.94 -27.70
N ALA A 197 -1.54 11.72 -28.31
CA ALA A 197 -1.47 13.17 -28.28
C ALA A 197 -1.62 13.74 -26.87
N LYS A 198 -2.60 13.26 -26.10
CA LYS A 198 -2.85 13.69 -24.72
C LYS A 198 -1.75 13.28 -23.75
N LEU A 199 -1.10 12.14 -23.99
CA LEU A 199 0.05 11.66 -23.19
C LEU A 199 1.38 12.33 -23.60
N GLY A 200 1.39 13.18 -24.62
CA GLY A 200 2.61 13.84 -25.11
C GLY A 200 3.52 12.94 -25.95
N LEU A 201 2.98 11.82 -26.49
CA LEU A 201 3.74 10.82 -27.24
C LEU A 201 3.66 11.04 -28.78
N ALA A 202 3.01 12.11 -29.25
CA ALA A 202 2.75 12.31 -30.68
C ALA A 202 4.02 12.55 -31.53
N GLU A 203 5.03 13.19 -30.96
CA GLU A 203 6.26 13.59 -31.66
C GLU A 203 7.48 12.66 -31.42
N GLU A 204 7.34 11.62 -30.59
CA GLU A 204 8.41 10.69 -30.32
C GLU A 204 8.60 9.69 -31.50
N LYS A 205 9.75 9.80 -32.20
CA LYS A 205 10.06 8.98 -33.37
C LYS A 205 10.78 7.68 -33.04
N ASP A 206 11.48 7.60 -31.92
CA ASP A 206 12.37 6.50 -31.57
C ASP A 206 11.80 5.49 -30.56
N LEU A 207 10.55 5.68 -30.11
CA LEU A 207 9.90 4.84 -29.10
C LEU A 207 8.61 4.22 -29.64
N ASN A 208 8.36 2.97 -29.24
CA ASN A 208 7.05 2.36 -29.46
C ASN A 208 6.01 3.04 -28.56
N ARG A 209 5.26 4.01 -29.14
CA ARG A 209 4.26 4.84 -28.46
C ARG A 209 3.23 4.03 -27.71
N ARG A 210 2.85 2.86 -28.25
CA ARG A 210 1.89 1.97 -27.61
C ARG A 210 2.45 1.38 -26.30
N VAL A 211 3.69 0.90 -26.34
CA VAL A 211 4.39 0.39 -25.14
C VAL A 211 4.52 1.48 -24.09
N LYS A 212 4.96 2.68 -24.51
CA LYS A 212 5.11 3.80 -23.59
C LYS A 212 3.77 4.22 -22.94
N ALA A 213 2.68 4.27 -23.70
CA ALA A 213 1.34 4.58 -23.18
C ALA A 213 0.88 3.53 -22.15
N VAL A 214 1.13 2.25 -22.42
CA VAL A 214 0.82 1.16 -21.49
C VAL A 214 1.66 1.25 -20.22
N LEU A 215 2.96 1.52 -20.33
CA LEU A 215 3.82 1.69 -19.15
C LEU A 215 3.38 2.87 -18.28
N LEU A 216 3.01 4.01 -18.87
CA LEU A 216 2.44 5.15 -18.14
C LEU A 216 1.14 4.77 -17.43
N TYR A 217 0.24 4.05 -18.09
CA TYR A 217 -1.00 3.57 -17.49
C TYR A 217 -0.74 2.61 -16.33
N LEU A 218 0.14 1.63 -16.50
CA LEU A 218 0.48 0.67 -15.46
C LEU A 218 1.20 1.31 -14.28
N SER A 219 2.08 2.28 -14.52
CA SER A 219 2.78 3.00 -13.44
C SER A 219 1.83 3.81 -12.57
N GLU A 220 0.73 4.34 -13.11
CA GLU A 220 -0.30 5.02 -12.33
C GLU A 220 -1.33 4.05 -11.74
N ALA A 221 -1.74 3.02 -12.50
CA ALA A 221 -2.64 1.98 -12.00
C ALA A 221 -1.98 1.16 -10.87
N HIS A 222 -0.65 0.99 -10.91
CA HIS A 222 0.17 0.31 -9.92
C HIS A 222 0.97 1.30 -9.06
N GLY A 223 0.65 2.57 -9.04
CA GLY A 223 1.33 3.65 -8.29
C GLY A 223 1.55 3.39 -6.80
N SER A 224 1.52 2.13 -6.42
CA SER A 224 1.82 1.53 -5.13
C SER A 224 2.95 0.48 -5.17
N VAL A 225 3.59 0.20 -6.32
CA VAL A 225 4.70 -0.76 -6.39
C VAL A 225 5.82 -0.17 -7.23
N SER A 226 6.91 0.24 -6.60
CA SER A 226 8.14 0.70 -7.28
C SER A 226 8.78 -0.46 -8.09
N PRO A 227 9.31 -0.21 -9.31
CA PRO A 227 9.84 -1.24 -10.20
C PRO A 227 11.32 -1.61 -9.92
N GLU A 228 11.73 -1.78 -8.66
CA GLU A 228 13.14 -2.08 -8.33
C GLU A 228 13.45 -3.55 -8.02
N GLU A 229 12.51 -4.49 -8.21
CA GLU A 229 12.76 -5.92 -7.95
C GLU A 229 12.96 -6.80 -9.18
N ALA A 230 13.25 -6.23 -10.37
CA ALA A 230 13.52 -7.01 -11.58
C ALA A 230 15.01 -7.19 -11.90
N SER A 231 15.93 -6.96 -10.96
CA SER A 231 17.38 -7.15 -11.20
C SER A 231 18.05 -7.74 -9.97
N SER A 232 17.81 -9.02 -9.69
CA SER A 232 18.73 -9.91 -8.97
C SER A 232 18.26 -11.35 -9.15
N THR A 233 18.69 -11.95 -10.22
CA THR A 233 18.90 -13.41 -10.33
C THR A 233 20.35 -13.62 -10.60
#